data_17d6cbb8ece3b21a19e097aada55c81a
#
_entry.id   17d6cbb8ece3b21a19e097aada55c81a
#
_cell.length_a   1.000
_cell.length_b   1.000
_cell.length_c   1.000
_cell.angle_alpha   90.00
_cell.angle_beta   90.00
_cell.angle_gamma   90.00
#
_symmetry.space_group_name_H-M   'P 1'
#
loop_
_entity.id
_entity.type
_entity.pdbx_description
1 polymer ?
#
loop_
_entity_poly.entity_id
_entity_poly.type
_entity_poly.pdbx_seq_one_letter_code
_entity_poly.pdbx_strand_id
1 'polypeptide(L)'
;EIDEYLQGMGRRLLILISQSGTKRICPTLDACFQGKDYELHYEIFQGECSQTQIDRLTAVAREQKSTVVVGIGGGKILDTAKAVAHYAALPAVIVPTVASTDSPCSSLSVVYLDNGEFDHYLFLNRCPDMVVVDTAVVAKAPVALLVAGMGDAMATYFEARACRASGSDNQTAGKPTRAATGLAAMCWQYLQRDGLRAKIAVEAGACTEAVETIVEVNTYLSSVGFESGGLAAAHAIQKGFTFIPQLHDLYHGNKVAFCTLV
;
A
#
# COMPACT_ATOMS: atom_id res chain seq x y z
N GLU A 1 -20.61 6.88 -2.67
CA GLU A 1 -20.29 5.50 -3.14
C GLU A 1 -19.45 4.72 -2.12
N ILE A 2 -18.41 5.34 -1.48
CA ILE A 2 -17.62 4.60 -0.46
C ILE A 2 -18.48 4.13 0.70
N ASP A 3 -19.49 4.88 1.08
CA ASP A 3 -20.47 4.54 2.09
C ASP A 3 -21.27 3.27 1.77
N GLU A 4 -21.51 3.00 0.49
CA GLU A 4 -22.21 1.79 0.03
C GLU A 4 -21.33 0.55 0.28
N TYR A 5 -20.02 0.67 0.04
CA TYR A 5 -19.06 -0.40 0.29
C TYR A 5 -18.84 -0.67 1.79
N LEU A 6 -19.02 0.35 2.65
CA LEU A 6 -18.85 0.22 4.10
C LEU A 6 -20.08 -0.34 4.83
N GLN A 7 -21.17 -0.61 4.11
CA GLN A 7 -22.39 -1.19 4.72
C GLN A 7 -22.06 -2.53 5.38
N GLY A 8 -22.41 -2.65 6.66
CA GLY A 8 -22.17 -3.87 7.44
C GLY A 8 -20.80 -3.96 8.11
N MET A 9 -19.83 -3.10 7.79
CA MET A 9 -18.49 -3.12 8.43
C MET A 9 -18.47 -2.37 9.76
N GLY A 10 -19.24 -1.27 9.88
CA GLY A 10 -19.29 -0.44 11.08
C GLY A 10 -19.65 1.01 10.76
N ARG A 11 -19.88 1.82 11.79
CA ARG A 11 -20.38 3.19 11.66
C ARG A 11 -19.47 4.27 12.24
N ARG A 12 -18.52 3.92 13.10
CA ARG A 12 -17.52 4.83 13.67
C ARG A 12 -16.18 4.57 13.00
N LEU A 13 -15.79 5.48 12.09
CA LEU A 13 -14.61 5.35 11.25
C LEU A 13 -13.45 6.14 11.86
N LEU A 14 -12.36 5.47 12.19
CA LEU A 14 -11.06 6.13 12.39
C LEU A 14 -10.36 6.26 11.05
N ILE A 15 -10.20 7.48 10.57
CA ILE A 15 -9.65 7.77 9.25
C ILE A 15 -8.25 8.35 9.39
N LEU A 16 -7.25 7.59 8.97
CA LEU A 16 -5.86 8.04 8.91
C LEU A 16 -5.60 8.69 7.55
N ILE A 17 -5.18 9.94 7.54
CA ILE A 17 -4.97 10.71 6.32
C ILE A 17 -3.85 11.73 6.51
N SER A 18 -3.10 12.06 5.44
CA SER A 18 -2.08 13.09 5.50
C SER A 18 -2.67 14.51 5.53
N GLN A 19 -1.90 15.49 6.03
CA GLN A 19 -2.30 16.91 6.02
C GLN A 19 -2.68 17.42 4.62
N SER A 20 -1.99 16.97 3.57
CA SER A 20 -2.34 17.34 2.19
C SER A 20 -3.57 16.56 1.69
N GLY A 21 -3.77 15.35 2.18
CA GLY A 21 -4.92 14.51 1.87
C GLY A 21 -6.23 15.10 2.41
N THR A 22 -6.22 15.69 3.62
CA THR A 22 -7.42 16.31 4.20
C THR A 22 -8.02 17.35 3.27
N LYS A 23 -7.20 18.21 2.69
CA LYS A 23 -7.67 19.27 1.78
C LYS A 23 -8.28 18.73 0.48
N ARG A 24 -7.79 17.57 0.02
CA ARG A 24 -8.20 17.01 -1.29
C ARG A 24 -9.36 16.03 -1.18
N ILE A 25 -9.43 15.27 -0.09
CA ILE A 25 -10.31 14.11 0.03
C ILE A 25 -11.45 14.33 1.04
N CYS A 26 -11.18 14.98 2.20
CA CYS A 26 -12.20 15.13 3.24
C CYS A 26 -13.48 15.82 2.75
N PRO A 27 -13.45 16.89 1.92
CA PRO A 27 -14.69 17.50 1.45
C PRO A 27 -15.59 16.52 0.69
N THR A 28 -15.01 15.62 -0.11
CA THR A 28 -15.76 14.59 -0.84
C THR A 28 -16.27 13.51 0.09
N LEU A 29 -15.48 13.09 1.09
CA LEU A 29 -15.91 12.12 2.09
C LEU A 29 -17.04 12.68 2.94
N ASP A 30 -16.90 13.89 3.47
CA ASP A 30 -17.90 14.53 4.30
C ASP A 30 -19.23 14.67 3.55
N ALA A 31 -19.19 15.07 2.28
CA ALA A 31 -20.38 15.12 1.43
C ALA A 31 -21.00 13.73 1.21
N CYS A 32 -20.17 12.69 1.04
CA CYS A 32 -20.63 11.31 0.85
C CYS A 32 -21.37 10.77 2.08
N PHE A 33 -20.93 11.14 3.29
CA PHE A 33 -21.52 10.66 4.55
C PHE A 33 -22.55 11.63 5.15
N GLN A 34 -22.75 12.81 4.55
CA GLN A 34 -23.69 13.81 5.04
C GLN A 34 -25.11 13.25 5.13
N GLY A 35 -25.76 13.38 6.30
CA GLY A 35 -27.12 12.89 6.55
C GLY A 35 -27.22 11.36 6.72
N LYS A 36 -26.10 10.65 6.73
CA LYS A 36 -26.02 9.21 7.00
C LYS A 36 -25.57 8.97 8.44
N ASP A 37 -25.94 7.82 8.99
CA ASP A 37 -25.60 7.42 10.35
C ASP A 37 -24.14 6.89 10.41
N TYR A 38 -23.19 7.81 10.25
CA TYR A 38 -21.75 7.55 10.37
C TYR A 38 -21.06 8.64 11.19
N GLU A 39 -20.12 8.23 12.02
CA GLU A 39 -19.21 9.12 12.77
C GLU A 39 -17.82 9.02 12.16
N LEU A 40 -17.27 10.15 11.69
CA LEU A 40 -15.96 10.22 11.06
C LEU A 40 -14.97 10.90 12.02
N HIS A 41 -13.96 10.17 12.45
CA HIS A 41 -12.85 10.71 13.24
C HIS A 41 -11.59 10.74 12.38
N TYR A 42 -11.12 11.94 12.07
CA TYR A 42 -9.91 12.14 11.25
C TYR A 42 -8.67 12.28 12.11
N GLU A 43 -7.68 11.44 11.88
CA GLU A 43 -6.34 11.55 12.45
C GLU A 43 -5.34 11.93 11.35
N ILE A 44 -4.68 13.07 11.55
CA ILE A 44 -3.66 13.55 10.62
C ILE A 44 -2.37 12.76 10.87
N PHE A 45 -2.04 11.89 9.92
CA PHE A 45 -0.83 11.09 9.98
C PHE A 45 0.41 11.91 9.64
N GLN A 46 1.45 11.76 10.46
CA GLN A 46 2.77 12.37 10.28
C GLN A 46 3.86 11.36 10.64
N GLY A 47 4.99 11.44 9.95
CA GLY A 47 6.15 10.58 10.21
C GLY A 47 6.11 9.24 9.49
N GLU A 48 6.57 8.20 10.17
CA GLU A 48 6.72 6.85 9.64
C GLU A 48 5.63 5.90 10.17
N CYS A 49 5.46 4.76 9.49
CA CYS A 49 4.75 3.63 10.08
C CYS A 49 5.65 3.04 11.17
N SER A 50 5.62 3.65 12.36
CA SER A 50 6.43 3.25 13.51
C SER A 50 5.58 2.69 14.63
N GLN A 51 6.20 1.91 15.52
CA GLN A 51 5.50 1.37 16.69
C GLN A 51 4.89 2.48 17.54
N THR A 52 5.59 3.62 17.67
CA THR A 52 5.10 4.82 18.38
C THR A 52 3.76 5.31 17.79
N GLN A 53 3.67 5.42 16.46
CA GLN A 53 2.44 5.86 15.80
C GLN A 53 1.34 4.79 15.86
N ILE A 54 1.69 3.53 15.71
CA ILE A 54 0.75 2.41 15.81
C ILE A 54 0.11 2.36 17.20
N ASP A 55 0.90 2.47 18.26
CA ASP A 55 0.39 2.44 19.64
C ASP A 55 -0.51 3.63 19.92
N ARG A 56 -0.07 4.85 19.53
CA ARG A 56 -0.86 6.08 19.67
C ARG A 56 -2.22 5.95 19.01
N LEU A 57 -2.23 5.55 17.73
CA LEU A 57 -3.46 5.48 16.94
C LEU A 57 -4.37 4.32 17.37
N THR A 58 -3.78 3.24 17.88
CA THR A 58 -4.55 2.13 18.48
C THR A 58 -5.26 2.59 19.76
N ALA A 59 -4.61 3.42 20.58
CA ALA A 59 -5.25 4.03 21.76
C ALA A 59 -6.41 4.95 21.35
N VAL A 60 -6.22 5.79 20.32
CA VAL A 60 -7.28 6.64 19.76
C VAL A 60 -8.45 5.81 19.25
N ALA A 61 -8.20 4.72 18.52
CA ALA A 61 -9.24 3.83 18.01
C ALA A 61 -10.13 3.29 19.15
N ARG A 62 -9.52 2.92 20.27
CA ARG A 62 -10.23 2.43 21.46
C ARG A 62 -11.01 3.53 22.19
N GLU A 63 -10.40 4.69 22.38
CA GLU A 63 -11.01 5.86 23.04
C GLU A 63 -12.25 6.33 22.27
N GLN A 64 -12.13 6.46 20.95
CA GLN A 64 -13.23 6.85 20.05
C GLN A 64 -14.23 5.72 19.81
N LYS A 65 -14.02 4.53 20.40
CA LYS A 65 -14.86 3.33 20.16
C LYS A 65 -15.06 3.07 18.69
N SER A 66 -14.01 3.25 17.90
CA SER A 66 -14.04 3.03 16.45
C SER A 66 -14.47 1.60 16.12
N THR A 67 -15.16 1.44 15.02
CA THR A 67 -15.62 0.13 14.53
C THR A 67 -14.95 -0.28 13.23
N VAL A 68 -14.28 0.67 12.56
CA VAL A 68 -13.51 0.44 11.32
C VAL A 68 -12.30 1.38 11.34
N VAL A 69 -11.16 0.91 10.87
CA VAL A 69 -10.00 1.75 10.58
C VAL A 69 -9.88 1.95 9.08
N VAL A 70 -9.79 3.21 8.64
CA VAL A 70 -9.67 3.57 7.22
C VAL A 70 -8.34 4.26 7.00
N GLY A 71 -7.47 3.72 6.14
CA GLY A 71 -6.23 4.35 5.73
C GLY A 71 -6.37 4.99 4.35
N ILE A 72 -6.19 6.32 4.25
CA ILE A 72 -6.31 7.07 2.99
C ILE A 72 -4.99 7.75 2.67
N GLY A 73 -4.24 7.23 1.70
CA GLY A 73 -2.93 7.81 1.38
C GLY A 73 -1.98 6.92 0.62
N GLY A 74 -0.71 7.05 0.91
CA GLY A 74 0.38 6.19 0.42
C GLY A 74 0.80 5.14 1.45
N GLY A 75 1.78 4.31 1.09
CA GLY A 75 2.19 3.12 1.84
C GLY A 75 2.33 3.28 3.34
N LYS A 76 2.97 4.35 3.84
CA LYS A 76 3.14 4.60 5.29
C LYS A 76 1.80 4.67 6.04
N ILE A 77 0.83 5.38 5.48
CA ILE A 77 -0.52 5.50 6.06
C ILE A 77 -1.27 4.18 5.98
N LEU A 78 -1.16 3.50 4.84
CA LEU A 78 -1.85 2.23 4.60
C LEU A 78 -1.33 1.14 5.55
N ASP A 79 -0.01 1.02 5.69
CA ASP A 79 0.61 0.09 6.63
C ASP A 79 0.27 0.40 8.07
N THR A 80 0.27 1.69 8.46
CA THR A 80 -0.15 2.08 9.81
C THR A 80 -1.62 1.74 10.05
N ALA A 81 -2.51 1.99 9.09
CA ALA A 81 -3.93 1.66 9.21
C ALA A 81 -4.17 0.16 9.38
N LYS A 82 -3.46 -0.67 8.60
CA LYS A 82 -3.49 -2.14 8.74
C LYS A 82 -3.02 -2.58 10.13
N ALA A 83 -1.90 -2.04 10.61
CA ALA A 83 -1.35 -2.35 11.92
C ALA A 83 -2.29 -1.93 13.06
N VAL A 84 -2.85 -0.73 13.00
CA VAL A 84 -3.83 -0.23 13.99
C VAL A 84 -5.08 -1.11 14.00
N ALA A 85 -5.62 -1.47 12.84
CA ALA A 85 -6.76 -2.35 12.71
C ALA A 85 -6.48 -3.74 13.33
N HIS A 86 -5.26 -4.28 13.09
CA HIS A 86 -4.80 -5.53 13.68
C HIS A 86 -4.79 -5.49 15.21
N TYR A 87 -4.12 -4.49 15.81
CA TYR A 87 -4.00 -4.38 17.27
C TYR A 87 -5.31 -3.95 17.97
N ALA A 88 -6.19 -3.27 17.26
CA ALA A 88 -7.53 -2.91 17.77
C ALA A 88 -8.56 -4.03 17.51
N ALA A 89 -8.23 -5.08 16.77
CA ALA A 89 -9.13 -6.14 16.30
C ALA A 89 -10.34 -5.59 15.53
N LEU A 90 -10.10 -4.61 14.65
CA LEU A 90 -11.10 -3.94 13.83
C LEU A 90 -10.94 -4.30 12.34
N PRO A 91 -11.98 -4.16 11.52
CA PRO A 91 -11.85 -4.17 10.07
C PRO A 91 -10.93 -3.06 9.55
N ALA A 92 -10.13 -3.39 8.52
CA ALA A 92 -9.26 -2.46 7.81
C ALA A 92 -9.81 -2.15 6.41
N VAL A 93 -9.98 -0.86 6.13
CA VAL A 93 -10.32 -0.36 4.79
C VAL A 93 -9.17 0.49 4.28
N ILE A 94 -8.63 0.15 3.12
CA ILE A 94 -7.45 0.76 2.54
C ILE A 94 -7.83 1.51 1.27
N VAL A 95 -7.50 2.80 1.23
CA VAL A 95 -7.84 3.70 0.12
C VAL A 95 -6.55 4.36 -0.40
N PRO A 96 -5.83 3.71 -1.30
CA PRO A 96 -4.62 4.28 -1.87
C PRO A 96 -4.96 5.52 -2.73
N THR A 97 -4.30 6.63 -2.46
CA THR A 97 -4.38 7.85 -3.28
C THR A 97 -3.18 8.02 -4.21
N VAL A 98 -2.24 7.11 -4.12
CA VAL A 98 -1.06 6.97 -4.96
C VAL A 98 -0.78 5.46 -5.14
N ALA A 99 -0.25 5.07 -6.28
CA ALA A 99 0.14 3.69 -6.56
C ALA A 99 1.67 3.55 -6.56
N SER A 100 2.30 3.93 -5.44
CA SER A 100 3.76 4.04 -5.33
C SER A 100 4.45 2.83 -4.72
N THR A 101 3.68 1.89 -4.18
CA THR A 101 4.15 0.65 -3.54
C THR A 101 3.10 -0.45 -3.65
N ASP A 102 3.47 -1.66 -3.35
CA ASP A 102 2.62 -2.85 -3.32
C ASP A 102 2.00 -3.14 -1.93
N SER A 103 2.03 -2.17 -1.02
CA SER A 103 1.44 -2.28 0.32
C SER A 103 -0.08 -2.54 0.38
N PRO A 104 -0.94 -2.05 -0.56
CA PRO A 104 -2.38 -1.95 -0.30
C PRO A 104 -3.10 -3.24 0.06
N CYS A 105 -2.82 -4.36 -0.60
CA CYS A 105 -3.61 -5.59 -0.47
C CYS A 105 -2.95 -6.67 0.41
N SER A 106 -1.71 -6.47 0.85
CA SER A 106 -0.96 -7.48 1.60
C SER A 106 -1.35 -7.57 3.08
N SER A 107 -1.23 -8.76 3.66
CA SER A 107 -1.34 -9.03 5.10
C SER A 107 -0.04 -8.73 5.85
N LEU A 108 0.63 -7.65 5.46
CA LEU A 108 1.92 -7.24 6.00
C LEU A 108 1.96 -5.73 6.13
N SER A 109 2.55 -5.23 7.22
CA SER A 109 2.93 -3.83 7.37
C SER A 109 4.44 -3.75 7.60
N VAL A 110 5.09 -2.82 6.91
CA VAL A 110 6.51 -2.55 7.13
C VAL A 110 6.63 -1.52 8.23
N VAL A 111 7.25 -1.91 9.35
CA VAL A 111 7.45 -1.02 10.50
C VAL A 111 8.86 -0.45 10.44
N TYR A 112 8.93 0.85 10.67
CA TYR A 112 10.18 1.63 10.69
C TYR A 112 10.39 2.24 12.08
N LEU A 113 11.62 2.55 12.42
CA LEU A 113 11.92 3.45 13.51
C LEU A 113 11.46 4.87 13.15
N ASP A 114 11.27 5.74 14.16
CA ASP A 114 10.83 7.12 13.93
C ASP A 114 11.83 7.94 13.08
N ASN A 115 13.09 7.47 12.95
CA ASN A 115 14.13 8.06 12.09
C ASN A 115 14.10 7.55 10.64
N GLY A 116 13.19 6.63 10.29
CA GLY A 116 13.01 6.08 8.94
C GLY A 116 13.85 4.84 8.62
N GLU A 117 14.63 4.32 9.57
CA GLU A 117 15.33 3.04 9.43
C GLU A 117 14.34 1.87 9.51
N PHE A 118 14.59 0.83 8.71
CA PHE A 118 13.80 -0.39 8.78
C PHE A 118 13.95 -1.04 10.16
N ASP A 119 12.81 -1.37 10.78
CA ASP A 119 12.78 -2.09 12.05
C ASP A 119 12.37 -3.56 11.83
N HIS A 120 11.13 -3.82 11.49
CA HIS A 120 10.64 -5.19 11.26
C HIS A 120 9.44 -5.25 10.32
N TYR A 121 9.09 -6.48 9.91
CA TYR A 121 7.81 -6.78 9.29
C TYR A 121 6.80 -7.19 10.35
N LEU A 122 5.66 -6.52 10.37
CA LEU A 122 4.49 -6.96 11.12
C LEU A 122 3.62 -7.82 10.20
N PHE A 123 3.63 -9.13 10.43
CA PHE A 123 2.75 -10.05 9.72
C PHE A 123 1.37 -10.03 10.36
N LEU A 124 0.36 -9.75 9.55
CA LEU A 124 -1.03 -9.65 9.98
C LEU A 124 -1.75 -10.99 9.81
N ASN A 125 -2.79 -11.22 10.60
CA ASN A 125 -3.55 -12.48 10.53
C ASN A 125 -4.42 -12.60 9.27
N ARG A 126 -4.63 -11.48 8.57
CA ARG A 126 -5.46 -11.39 7.34
C ARG A 126 -5.08 -10.17 6.51
N CYS A 127 -5.41 -10.22 5.25
CA CYS A 127 -5.38 -9.04 4.37
C CYS A 127 -6.41 -8.00 4.83
N PRO A 128 -6.33 -6.75 4.35
CA PRO A 128 -7.39 -5.76 4.57
C PRO A 128 -8.76 -6.30 4.18
N ASP A 129 -9.79 -5.92 4.93
CA ASP A 129 -11.16 -6.36 4.64
C ASP A 129 -11.69 -5.74 3.35
N MET A 130 -11.14 -4.59 2.97
CA MET A 130 -11.48 -3.90 1.72
C MET A 130 -10.34 -3.00 1.25
N VAL A 131 -10.14 -2.97 -0.06
CA VAL A 131 -9.29 -1.99 -0.74
C VAL A 131 -10.12 -1.27 -1.78
N VAL A 132 -10.19 0.06 -1.69
CA VAL A 132 -10.95 0.91 -2.62
C VAL A 132 -9.99 1.80 -3.38
N VAL A 133 -9.91 1.63 -4.69
CA VAL A 133 -9.00 2.37 -5.56
C VAL A 133 -9.80 3.22 -6.55
N ASP A 134 -9.65 4.54 -6.43
CA ASP A 134 -10.12 5.49 -7.44
C ASP A 134 -8.94 5.86 -8.35
N THR A 135 -8.91 5.29 -9.55
CA THR A 135 -7.83 5.49 -10.53
C THR A 135 -7.72 6.94 -10.98
N ALA A 136 -8.85 7.69 -10.99
CA ALA A 136 -8.85 9.11 -11.31
C ALA A 136 -8.18 9.96 -10.21
N VAL A 137 -8.25 9.53 -8.96
CA VAL A 137 -7.51 10.15 -7.84
C VAL A 137 -6.03 9.84 -7.98
N VAL A 138 -5.67 8.59 -8.22
CA VAL A 138 -4.28 8.14 -8.38
C VAL A 138 -3.61 8.82 -9.59
N ALA A 139 -4.31 8.97 -10.71
CA ALA A 139 -3.81 9.61 -11.92
C ALA A 139 -3.48 11.12 -11.75
N LYS A 140 -4.03 11.77 -10.71
CA LYS A 140 -3.71 13.18 -10.37
C LYS A 140 -2.48 13.31 -9.47
N ALA A 141 -1.93 12.21 -8.98
CA ALA A 141 -0.71 12.23 -8.17
C ALA A 141 0.53 12.46 -9.06
N PRO A 142 1.64 12.94 -8.48
CA PRO A 142 2.90 13.08 -9.23
C PRO A 142 3.29 11.76 -9.90
N VAL A 143 3.60 11.81 -11.20
CA VAL A 143 3.94 10.63 -12.03
C VAL A 143 5.10 9.82 -11.44
N ALA A 144 6.03 10.47 -10.75
CA ALA A 144 7.15 9.82 -10.08
C ALA A 144 6.71 8.76 -9.07
N LEU A 145 5.53 8.93 -8.44
CA LEU A 145 4.97 7.94 -7.51
C LEU A 145 4.44 6.70 -8.25
N LEU A 146 3.79 6.88 -9.39
CA LEU A 146 3.37 5.76 -10.23
C LEU A 146 4.57 4.96 -10.74
N VAL A 147 5.62 5.67 -11.19
CA VAL A 147 6.88 5.06 -11.66
C VAL A 147 7.61 4.32 -10.54
N ALA A 148 7.60 4.87 -9.32
CA ALA A 148 8.15 4.16 -8.15
C ALA A 148 7.41 2.84 -7.91
N GLY A 149 6.07 2.84 -7.96
CA GLY A 149 5.29 1.61 -7.85
C GLY A 149 5.57 0.58 -8.95
N MET A 150 5.83 1.04 -10.19
CA MET A 150 6.27 0.15 -11.27
C MET A 150 7.62 -0.49 -10.94
N GLY A 151 8.53 0.24 -10.31
CA GLY A 151 9.83 -0.26 -9.86
C GLY A 151 9.72 -1.33 -8.78
N ASP A 152 8.78 -1.16 -7.87
CA ASP A 152 8.43 -2.11 -6.83
C ASP A 152 7.82 -3.38 -7.44
N ALA A 153 6.80 -3.23 -8.25
CA ALA A 153 6.09 -4.32 -8.94
C ALA A 153 7.00 -5.12 -9.90
N MET A 154 8.05 -4.50 -10.46
CA MET A 154 9.03 -5.20 -11.29
C MET A 154 9.75 -6.29 -10.48
N ALA A 155 10.17 -5.99 -9.25
CA ALA A 155 10.86 -6.95 -8.39
C ALA A 155 10.04 -8.19 -8.11
N THR A 156 8.72 -8.04 -7.97
CA THR A 156 7.78 -9.12 -7.66
C THR A 156 7.95 -10.34 -8.57
N TYR A 157 8.11 -10.12 -9.88
CA TYR A 157 8.32 -11.24 -10.82
C TYR A 157 9.64 -11.95 -10.59
N PHE A 158 10.74 -11.20 -10.47
CA PHE A 158 12.08 -11.78 -10.38
C PHE A 158 12.28 -12.50 -9.06
N GLU A 159 11.78 -11.92 -7.97
CA GLU A 159 11.91 -12.48 -6.62
C GLU A 159 11.01 -13.70 -6.40
N ALA A 160 9.74 -13.66 -6.83
CA ALA A 160 8.85 -14.82 -6.77
C ALA A 160 9.40 -16.01 -7.57
N ARG A 161 10.01 -15.74 -8.73
CA ARG A 161 10.69 -16.76 -9.52
C ARG A 161 11.89 -17.36 -8.78
N ALA A 162 12.70 -16.52 -8.13
CA ALA A 162 13.85 -16.97 -7.35
C ALA A 162 13.42 -17.80 -6.13
N CYS A 163 12.40 -17.36 -5.39
CA CYS A 163 11.83 -18.09 -4.25
C CYS A 163 11.30 -19.45 -4.67
N ARG A 164 10.57 -19.52 -5.79
CA ARG A 164 10.07 -20.79 -6.31
C ARG A 164 11.21 -21.73 -6.74
N ALA A 165 12.25 -21.22 -7.40
CA ALA A 165 13.38 -22.02 -7.87
C ALA A 165 14.23 -22.56 -6.70
N SER A 166 14.42 -21.79 -5.64
CA SER A 166 15.16 -22.19 -4.43
C SER A 166 14.33 -23.03 -3.45
N GLY A 167 13.02 -23.09 -3.62
CA GLY A 167 12.11 -23.70 -2.64
C GLY A 167 12.00 -22.91 -1.32
N SER A 168 12.36 -21.63 -1.32
CA SER A 168 12.21 -20.74 -0.14
C SER A 168 10.74 -20.52 0.21
N ASP A 169 10.50 -20.15 1.47
CA ASP A 169 9.16 -19.78 1.93
C ASP A 169 8.79 -18.38 1.42
N ASN A 170 7.50 -18.15 1.24
CA ASN A 170 6.92 -16.85 0.94
C ASN A 170 6.65 -16.04 2.23
N GLN A 171 6.03 -14.87 2.11
CA GLN A 171 5.78 -13.98 3.26
C GLN A 171 4.69 -14.51 4.23
N THR A 172 3.95 -15.54 3.83
CA THR A 172 2.93 -16.20 4.67
C THR A 172 3.40 -17.53 5.25
N ALA A 173 4.72 -17.78 5.31
CA ALA A 173 5.36 -19.01 5.77
C ALA A 173 4.93 -20.27 4.99
N GLY A 174 4.43 -20.11 3.76
CA GLY A 174 4.10 -21.16 2.81
C GLY A 174 5.06 -21.21 1.63
N LYS A 175 4.82 -22.11 0.69
CA LYS A 175 5.59 -22.19 -0.57
C LYS A 175 4.92 -21.40 -1.67
N PRO A 176 5.69 -20.74 -2.58
CA PRO A 176 5.13 -20.09 -3.77
C PRO A 176 4.25 -21.03 -4.58
N THR A 177 2.98 -20.66 -4.74
CA THR A 177 2.02 -21.43 -5.54
C THR A 177 2.13 -21.10 -7.03
N ARG A 178 1.49 -21.90 -7.89
CA ARG A 178 1.37 -21.59 -9.32
C ARG A 178 0.57 -20.31 -9.55
N ALA A 179 -0.47 -20.07 -8.75
CA ALA A 179 -1.26 -18.85 -8.82
C ALA A 179 -0.42 -17.62 -8.48
N ALA A 180 0.34 -17.65 -7.36
CA ALA A 180 1.22 -16.57 -6.96
C ALA A 180 2.28 -16.24 -8.02
N THR A 181 2.94 -17.27 -8.59
CA THR A 181 3.91 -17.06 -9.68
C THR A 181 3.26 -16.60 -10.98
N GLY A 182 1.99 -16.94 -11.21
CA GLY A 182 1.19 -16.43 -12.34
C GLY A 182 0.89 -14.93 -12.18
N LEU A 183 0.46 -14.50 -10.98
CA LEU A 183 0.25 -13.08 -10.67
C LEU A 183 1.53 -12.26 -10.81
N ALA A 184 2.65 -12.77 -10.28
CA ALA A 184 3.95 -12.13 -10.43
C ALA A 184 4.38 -12.01 -11.93
N ALA A 185 4.10 -13.03 -12.74
CA ALA A 185 4.37 -12.99 -14.19
C ALA A 185 3.48 -11.95 -14.91
N MET A 186 2.22 -11.80 -14.49
CA MET A 186 1.32 -10.75 -15.00
C MET A 186 1.84 -9.35 -14.67
N CYS A 187 2.41 -9.12 -13.47
CA CYS A 187 3.06 -7.84 -13.14
C CYS A 187 4.09 -7.48 -14.21
N TRP A 188 5.04 -8.37 -14.48
CA TRP A 188 6.08 -8.15 -15.47
C TRP A 188 5.51 -7.92 -16.89
N GLN A 189 4.54 -8.73 -17.30
CA GLN A 189 3.92 -8.63 -18.61
C GLN A 189 3.23 -7.29 -18.84
N TYR A 190 2.45 -6.83 -17.86
CA TYR A 190 1.72 -5.56 -17.98
C TYR A 190 2.63 -4.35 -17.82
N LEU A 191 3.66 -4.41 -16.97
CA LEU A 191 4.67 -3.36 -16.88
C LEU A 191 5.36 -3.12 -18.24
N GLN A 192 5.73 -4.21 -18.94
CA GLN A 192 6.34 -4.10 -20.28
C GLN A 192 5.37 -3.53 -21.32
N ARG A 193 4.10 -3.94 -21.27
CA ARG A 193 3.09 -3.53 -22.26
C ARG A 193 2.62 -2.09 -22.05
N ASP A 194 2.32 -1.71 -20.81
CA ASP A 194 1.57 -0.50 -20.49
C ASP A 194 2.34 0.52 -19.65
N GLY A 195 3.47 0.17 -19.05
CA GLY A 195 4.19 1.05 -18.11
C GLY A 195 4.55 2.42 -18.71
N LEU A 196 5.16 2.43 -19.90
CA LEU A 196 5.50 3.69 -20.58
C LEU A 196 4.25 4.47 -21.01
N ARG A 197 3.21 3.79 -21.45
CA ARG A 197 1.93 4.40 -21.86
C ARG A 197 1.24 5.08 -20.68
N ALA A 198 1.20 4.39 -19.54
CA ALA A 198 0.63 4.92 -18.30
C ALA A 198 1.40 6.14 -17.82
N LYS A 199 2.74 6.09 -17.85
CA LYS A 199 3.57 7.26 -17.50
C LYS A 199 3.23 8.48 -18.35
N ILE A 200 3.22 8.32 -19.67
CA ILE A 200 2.92 9.41 -20.63
C ILE A 200 1.50 9.95 -20.41
N ALA A 201 0.52 9.06 -20.17
CA ALA A 201 -0.86 9.46 -19.92
C ALA A 201 -0.99 10.31 -18.64
N VAL A 202 -0.37 9.88 -17.54
CA VAL A 202 -0.38 10.64 -16.28
C VAL A 202 0.34 11.99 -16.43
N GLU A 203 1.46 12.06 -17.16
CA GLU A 203 2.14 13.32 -17.46
C GLU A 203 1.26 14.27 -18.28
N ALA A 204 0.38 13.73 -19.12
CA ALA A 204 -0.61 14.49 -19.88
C ALA A 204 -1.90 14.78 -19.08
N GLY A 205 -1.99 14.37 -17.81
CA GLY A 205 -3.17 14.54 -16.96
C GLY A 205 -4.35 13.65 -17.33
N ALA A 206 -4.12 12.53 -18.04
CA ALA A 206 -5.15 11.61 -18.50
C ALA A 206 -5.15 10.30 -17.68
N CYS A 207 -6.35 9.82 -17.34
CA CYS A 207 -6.56 8.48 -16.79
C CYS A 207 -7.05 7.59 -17.95
N THR A 208 -6.17 6.73 -18.44
CA THR A 208 -6.43 5.81 -19.55
C THR A 208 -6.43 4.37 -19.07
N GLU A 209 -6.89 3.43 -19.90
CA GLU A 209 -6.82 1.99 -19.61
C GLU A 209 -5.40 1.54 -19.20
N ALA A 210 -4.36 2.10 -19.82
CA ALA A 210 -2.98 1.81 -19.43
C ALA A 210 -2.67 2.28 -17.98
N VAL A 211 -3.22 3.43 -17.55
CA VAL A 211 -3.08 3.91 -16.17
C VAL A 211 -3.83 2.98 -15.21
N GLU A 212 -5.06 2.60 -15.53
CA GLU A 212 -5.85 1.67 -14.72
C GLU A 212 -5.13 0.33 -14.57
N THR A 213 -4.61 -0.23 -15.67
CA THR A 213 -3.81 -1.45 -15.65
C THR A 213 -2.59 -1.33 -14.74
N ILE A 214 -1.82 -0.23 -14.82
CA ILE A 214 -0.61 -0.06 -14.00
C ILE A 214 -0.96 0.21 -12.53
N VAL A 215 -2.06 0.89 -12.26
CA VAL A 215 -2.57 1.03 -10.87
C VAL A 215 -2.92 -0.34 -10.30
N GLU A 216 -3.62 -1.20 -11.04
CA GLU A 216 -3.91 -2.58 -10.63
C GLU A 216 -2.62 -3.40 -10.43
N VAL A 217 -1.65 -3.28 -11.33
CA VAL A 217 -0.34 -3.94 -11.20
C VAL A 217 0.34 -3.53 -9.90
N ASN A 218 0.47 -2.23 -9.65
CA ASN A 218 1.21 -1.72 -8.50
C ASN A 218 0.51 -2.01 -7.17
N THR A 219 -0.84 -1.98 -7.12
CA THR A 219 -1.59 -2.06 -5.86
C THR A 219 -2.13 -3.44 -5.54
N TYR A 220 -2.47 -4.25 -6.54
CA TYR A 220 -3.08 -5.56 -6.35
C TYR A 220 -2.18 -6.72 -6.79
N LEU A 221 -1.80 -6.76 -8.08
CA LEU A 221 -1.04 -7.90 -8.60
C LEU A 221 0.33 -8.04 -7.91
N SER A 222 1.00 -6.90 -7.66
CA SER A 222 2.27 -6.90 -6.92
C SER A 222 2.07 -7.26 -5.46
N SER A 223 1.07 -6.67 -4.78
CA SER A 223 0.76 -6.98 -3.38
C SER A 223 0.58 -8.48 -3.12
N VAL A 224 -0.34 -9.11 -3.85
CA VAL A 224 -0.63 -10.55 -3.70
C VAL A 224 0.53 -11.37 -4.26
N GLY A 225 1.17 -10.87 -5.33
CA GLY A 225 2.30 -11.52 -5.99
C GLY A 225 3.51 -11.66 -5.08
N PHE A 226 3.93 -10.59 -4.38
CA PHE A 226 5.08 -10.66 -3.48
C PHE A 226 4.76 -11.43 -2.20
N GLU A 227 3.58 -11.19 -1.62
CA GLU A 227 3.17 -11.87 -0.39
C GLU A 227 3.17 -13.39 -0.55
N SER A 228 2.52 -13.87 -1.61
CA SER A 228 2.35 -15.29 -1.88
C SER A 228 3.47 -15.90 -2.73
N GLY A 229 4.23 -15.07 -3.44
CA GLY A 229 5.37 -15.48 -4.28
C GLY A 229 6.71 -15.46 -3.56
N GLY A 230 6.86 -14.60 -2.55
CA GLY A 230 8.07 -14.41 -1.75
C GLY A 230 8.94 -13.25 -2.22
N LEU A 231 9.81 -12.79 -1.33
CA LEU A 231 10.82 -11.76 -1.55
C LEU A 231 12.22 -12.39 -1.54
N ALA A 232 13.18 -11.76 -2.23
CA ALA A 232 14.54 -12.26 -2.35
C ALA A 232 15.57 -11.12 -2.26
N ALA A 233 16.56 -11.07 -3.17
CA ALA A 233 17.70 -10.17 -3.07
C ALA A 233 17.35 -8.69 -3.19
N ALA A 234 16.43 -8.31 -4.09
CA ALA A 234 16.10 -6.90 -4.33
C ALA A 234 15.61 -6.21 -3.06
N HIS A 235 14.63 -6.77 -2.38
CA HIS A 235 14.12 -6.23 -1.12
C HIS A 235 15.12 -6.40 0.04
N ALA A 236 15.93 -7.47 0.06
CA ALA A 236 16.96 -7.63 1.08
C ALA A 236 18.04 -6.54 0.99
N ILE A 237 18.51 -6.21 -0.20
CA ILE A 237 19.47 -5.12 -0.44
C ILE A 237 18.83 -3.76 -0.13
N GLN A 238 17.58 -3.55 -0.58
CA GLN A 238 16.85 -2.31 -0.34
C GLN A 238 16.70 -1.98 1.15
N LYS A 239 16.50 -2.98 2.01
CA LYS A 239 16.50 -2.77 3.48
C LYS A 239 17.80 -2.17 3.97
N GLY A 240 18.95 -2.65 3.46
CA GLY A 240 20.24 -2.05 3.77
C GLY A 240 20.34 -0.57 3.41
N PHE A 241 19.62 -0.12 2.38
CA PHE A 241 19.61 1.29 1.98
C PHE A 241 18.88 2.20 2.98
N THR A 242 18.06 1.67 3.87
CA THR A 242 17.40 2.48 4.92
C THR A 242 18.39 2.99 5.98
N PHE A 243 19.57 2.35 6.10
CA PHE A 243 20.65 2.79 7.00
C PHE A 243 21.60 3.82 6.35
N ILE A 244 21.33 4.24 5.10
CA ILE A 244 22.13 5.22 4.37
C ILE A 244 21.33 6.53 4.27
N PRO A 245 21.65 7.57 5.10
CA PRO A 245 20.84 8.79 5.17
C PRO A 245 20.65 9.49 3.81
N GLN A 246 21.65 9.45 2.93
CA GLN A 246 21.62 10.06 1.60
C GLN A 246 20.58 9.44 0.66
N LEU A 247 20.05 8.26 1.01
CA LEU A 247 19.05 7.56 0.21
C LEU A 247 17.62 7.66 0.80
N HIS A 248 17.43 8.36 1.93
CA HIS A 248 16.12 8.45 2.58
C HIS A 248 15.09 9.18 1.71
N ASP A 249 15.51 10.17 0.92
CA ASP A 249 14.62 10.95 0.04
C ASP A 249 14.18 10.19 -1.22
N LEU A 250 14.80 9.05 -1.52
CA LEU A 250 14.40 8.23 -2.65
C LEU A 250 13.17 7.39 -2.31
N TYR A 251 12.22 7.33 -3.23
CA TYR A 251 11.06 6.45 -3.09
C TYR A 251 11.49 4.98 -2.96
N HIS A 252 10.71 4.22 -2.19
CA HIS A 252 10.95 2.78 -1.97
C HIS A 252 11.14 2.03 -3.29
N GLY A 253 10.19 2.14 -4.21
CA GLY A 253 10.22 1.42 -5.48
C GLY A 253 11.40 1.81 -6.39
N ASN A 254 11.91 3.05 -6.30
CA ASN A 254 13.13 3.42 -7.03
C ASN A 254 14.35 2.66 -6.52
N LYS A 255 14.46 2.48 -5.20
CA LYS A 255 15.53 1.69 -4.56
C LYS A 255 15.38 0.21 -4.92
N VAL A 256 14.15 -0.33 -4.86
CA VAL A 256 13.85 -1.72 -5.22
C VAL A 256 14.15 -1.98 -6.70
N ALA A 257 13.78 -1.05 -7.61
CA ALA A 257 14.10 -1.17 -9.03
C ALA A 257 15.61 -1.29 -9.28
N PHE A 258 16.41 -0.43 -8.65
CA PHE A 258 17.87 -0.50 -8.72
C PHE A 258 18.38 -1.86 -8.21
N CYS A 259 17.91 -2.32 -7.06
CA CYS A 259 18.32 -3.60 -6.47
C CYS A 259 17.87 -4.81 -7.30
N THR A 260 16.85 -4.66 -8.14
CA THR A 260 16.41 -5.73 -9.05
C THR A 260 17.35 -5.89 -10.26
N LEU A 261 18.06 -4.81 -10.64
CA LEU A 261 18.95 -4.79 -11.80
C LEU A 261 20.39 -5.24 -11.46
N VAL A 262 20.75 -5.30 -10.20
CA VAL A 262 22.09 -5.74 -9.73
C VAL A 262 22.05 -7.14 -9.14
#